data_a1858df3153f4e806b5aa2822a1ef921
#
_entry.id   a1858df3153f4e806b5aa2822a1ef921
#
_cell.length_a   1.000
_cell.length_b   1.000
_cell.length_c   1.000
_cell.angle_alpha   90.00
_cell.angle_beta   90.00
_cell.angle_gamma   90.00
#
_symmetry.space_group_name_H-M   'P 1'
#
loop_
_entity.id
_entity.type
_entity.pdbx_description
1 polymer ?
#
loop_
_entity_poly.entity_id
_entity_poly.type
_entity_poly.pdbx_seq_one_letter_code
_entity_poly.pdbx_strand_id
1 'polypeptide(L)'
;MVGTAVVKVFDLEVARTGLGLAEARAAGLDAVATDVVSRSRAKYYPGSSPLHVRLVHTPDGRLLGGQLAGQEGAAKRVDVLATALHAGLTVSDLAALDLSYAPPFAPVYDPVLVAAAKAARPAATTAKPAARPAVSTAGGPP
;
A
#
# COMPACT_ATOMS: atom_id res chain seq x y z
N MET A 1 5.45 -8.55 -19.74
CA MET A 1 6.60 -8.54 -18.77
C MET A 1 6.37 -7.40 -17.80
N VAL A 2 6.36 -7.65 -16.51
CA VAL A 2 6.00 -6.65 -15.47
C VAL A 2 7.18 -5.77 -15.01
N GLY A 3 8.40 -5.97 -15.55
CA GLY A 3 9.56 -5.14 -15.26
C GLY A 3 10.02 -5.19 -13.80
N THR A 4 10.07 -6.40 -13.22
CA THR A 4 10.53 -6.58 -11.84
C THR A 4 12.03 -6.39 -11.72
N ALA A 5 12.44 -5.57 -10.74
CA ALA A 5 13.84 -5.28 -10.46
C ALA A 5 14.06 -5.07 -8.96
N VAL A 6 15.26 -5.41 -8.51
CA VAL A 6 15.76 -5.12 -7.18
C VAL A 6 17.21 -4.66 -7.27
N VAL A 7 17.58 -3.72 -6.43
CA VAL A 7 18.95 -3.23 -6.28
C VAL A 7 19.25 -3.08 -4.79
N LYS A 8 20.48 -3.38 -4.42
CA LYS A 8 21.02 -3.08 -3.09
C LYS A 8 22.12 -2.03 -3.21
N VAL A 9 21.95 -0.92 -2.50
CA VAL A 9 22.91 0.18 -2.45
C VAL A 9 23.27 0.38 -0.98
N PHE A 10 24.50 0.03 -0.63
CA PHE A 10 24.92 -0.08 0.77
C PHE A 10 23.98 -1.00 1.55
N ASP A 11 23.33 -0.46 2.59
CA ASP A 11 22.39 -1.20 3.43
C ASP A 11 20.93 -1.03 2.99
N LEU A 12 20.66 -0.35 1.86
CA LEU A 12 19.33 -0.10 1.37
C LEU A 12 18.98 -1.05 0.21
N GLU A 13 17.91 -1.83 0.37
CA GLU A 13 17.26 -2.55 -0.71
C GLU A 13 16.16 -1.67 -1.30
N VAL A 14 16.13 -1.56 -2.63
CA VAL A 14 15.05 -0.90 -3.37
C VAL A 14 14.56 -1.86 -4.44
N ALA A 15 13.26 -2.09 -4.46
CA ALA A 15 12.64 -3.03 -5.39
C ALA A 15 11.38 -2.44 -6.02
N ARG A 16 11.11 -2.84 -7.26
CA ARG A 16 9.88 -2.46 -7.98
C ARG A 16 9.38 -3.58 -8.87
N THR A 17 8.09 -3.56 -9.15
CA THR A 17 7.44 -4.37 -10.18
C THR A 17 6.23 -3.64 -10.73
N GLY A 18 5.89 -3.88 -12.00
CA GLY A 18 4.77 -3.23 -12.67
C GLY A 18 5.00 -1.71 -12.86
N LEU A 19 3.91 -0.95 -12.91
CA LEU A 19 3.92 0.48 -13.19
C LEU A 19 4.12 1.31 -11.91
N GLY A 20 4.93 2.36 -12.01
CA GLY A 20 4.91 3.46 -11.04
C GLY A 20 3.66 4.34 -11.23
N LEU A 21 3.32 5.15 -10.22
CA LEU A 21 2.13 6.01 -10.28
C LEU A 21 2.14 6.97 -11.47
N ALA A 22 3.28 7.60 -11.73
CA ALA A 22 3.43 8.51 -12.87
C ALA A 22 3.34 7.77 -14.21
N GLU A 23 3.96 6.59 -14.31
CA GLU A 23 3.91 5.73 -15.51
C GLU A 23 2.45 5.27 -15.80
N ALA A 24 1.72 4.84 -14.75
CA ALA A 24 0.33 4.42 -14.89
C ALA A 24 -0.58 5.56 -15.38
N ARG A 25 -0.41 6.74 -14.81
CA ARG A 25 -1.17 7.94 -15.22
C ARG A 25 -0.82 8.40 -16.63
N ALA A 26 0.46 8.38 -17.00
CA ALA A 26 0.89 8.69 -18.37
C ALA A 26 0.34 7.68 -19.39
N ALA A 27 0.08 6.44 -18.99
CA ALA A 27 -0.60 5.43 -19.79
C ALA A 27 -2.13 5.59 -19.83
N GLY A 28 -2.69 6.65 -19.25
CA GLY A 28 -4.14 6.93 -19.25
C GLY A 28 -4.93 6.11 -18.23
N LEU A 29 -4.26 5.44 -17.28
CA LEU A 29 -4.95 4.69 -16.23
C LEU A 29 -5.35 5.61 -15.07
N ASP A 30 -6.56 5.42 -14.55
CA ASP A 30 -6.97 6.05 -13.30
C ASP A 30 -6.25 5.36 -12.13
N ALA A 31 -5.07 5.88 -11.81
CA ALA A 31 -4.16 5.27 -10.85
C ALA A 31 -4.04 6.10 -9.58
N VAL A 32 -4.10 5.40 -8.46
CA VAL A 32 -3.84 5.90 -7.11
C VAL A 32 -2.70 5.11 -6.46
N ALA A 33 -2.09 5.68 -5.43
CA ALA A 33 -1.06 5.00 -4.67
C ALA A 33 -1.45 4.89 -3.20
N THR A 34 -1.14 3.74 -2.61
CA THR A 34 -1.28 3.50 -1.18
C THR A 34 0.09 3.23 -0.58
N ASP A 35 0.48 4.07 0.37
CA ASP A 35 1.77 3.98 1.06
C ASP A 35 1.58 3.47 2.48
N VAL A 36 2.47 2.57 2.91
CA VAL A 36 2.63 2.17 4.30
C VAL A 36 4.10 2.09 4.67
N VAL A 37 4.38 2.31 5.95
CA VAL A 37 5.65 1.99 6.58
C VAL A 37 5.37 0.94 7.64
N SER A 38 6.00 -0.20 7.53
CA SER A 38 5.88 -1.31 8.46
C SER A 38 7.27 -1.79 8.89
N ARG A 39 7.40 -3.00 9.34
CA ARG A 39 8.68 -3.56 9.79
C ARG A 39 9.08 -4.75 8.93
N SER A 40 10.39 -4.94 8.74
CA SER A 40 10.94 -6.07 7.97
C SER A 40 10.60 -7.43 8.62
N ARG A 41 10.56 -7.45 9.96
CA ARG A 41 10.24 -8.62 10.81
C ARG A 41 9.53 -8.19 12.10
N ALA A 42 9.25 -9.11 13.02
CA ALA A 42 8.60 -8.80 14.29
C ALA A 42 9.34 -7.69 15.04
N LYS A 43 8.60 -6.70 15.57
CA LYS A 43 9.17 -5.47 16.18
C LYS A 43 10.17 -5.77 17.30
N TYR A 44 9.90 -6.81 18.09
CA TYR A 44 10.74 -7.22 19.22
C TYR A 44 11.94 -8.05 18.81
N TYR A 45 11.98 -8.53 17.55
CA TYR A 45 13.07 -9.37 17.07
C TYR A 45 14.29 -8.50 16.66
N PRO A 46 15.52 -8.91 17.05
CA PRO A 46 16.72 -8.15 16.72
C PRO A 46 16.87 -7.90 15.22
N GLY A 47 17.33 -6.72 14.84
CA GLY A 47 17.52 -6.32 13.45
C GLY A 47 16.23 -5.92 12.72
N SER A 48 15.08 -5.84 13.41
CA SER A 48 13.86 -5.30 12.84
C SER A 48 14.05 -3.85 12.37
N SER A 49 13.83 -3.60 11.09
CA SER A 49 14.03 -2.29 10.45
C SER A 49 12.77 -1.81 9.73
N PRO A 50 12.61 -0.50 9.48
CA PRO A 50 11.52 0.02 8.67
C PRO A 50 11.55 -0.55 7.25
N LEU A 51 10.36 -0.85 6.73
CA LEU A 51 10.15 -1.23 5.34
C LEU A 51 8.99 -0.40 4.78
N HIS A 52 9.30 0.39 3.76
CA HIS A 52 8.33 1.19 3.02
C HIS A 52 7.75 0.35 1.89
N VAL A 53 6.43 0.35 1.79
CA VAL A 53 5.70 -0.33 0.71
C VAL A 53 4.75 0.66 0.07
N ARG A 54 4.84 0.80 -1.23
CA ARG A 54 3.88 1.53 -2.08
C ARG A 54 3.21 0.54 -3.02
N LEU A 55 1.88 0.52 -3.03
CA LEU A 55 1.09 -0.15 -4.05
C LEU A 55 0.51 0.90 -5.00
N VAL A 56 0.55 0.63 -6.29
CA VAL A 56 -0.13 1.40 -7.33
C VAL A 56 -1.28 0.56 -7.84
N HIS A 57 -2.47 1.11 -7.78
CA HIS A 57 -3.70 0.41 -8.14
C HIS A 57 -4.76 1.37 -8.69
N THR A 58 -5.80 0.85 -9.30
CA THR A 58 -6.98 1.63 -9.68
C THR A 58 -7.94 1.77 -8.49
N PRO A 59 -8.86 2.75 -8.48
CA PRO A 59 -9.85 2.90 -7.41
C PRO A 59 -10.74 1.67 -7.19
N ASP A 60 -10.98 0.87 -8.25
CA ASP A 60 -11.73 -0.39 -8.21
C ASP A 60 -10.89 -1.58 -7.73
N GLY A 61 -9.61 -1.34 -7.39
CA GLY A 61 -8.75 -2.32 -6.73
C GLY A 61 -7.87 -3.16 -7.65
N ARG A 62 -7.81 -2.90 -8.96
CA ARG A 62 -6.88 -3.59 -9.85
C ARG A 62 -5.44 -3.19 -9.50
N LEU A 63 -4.59 -4.17 -9.20
CA LEU A 63 -3.17 -3.94 -8.93
C LEU A 63 -2.45 -3.57 -10.24
N LEU A 64 -1.66 -2.49 -10.23
CA LEU A 64 -0.90 -2.00 -11.38
C LEU A 64 0.62 -2.09 -11.16
N GLY A 65 1.07 -2.04 -9.92
CA GLY A 65 2.49 -2.12 -9.57
C GLY A 65 2.75 -1.96 -8.08
N GLY A 66 4.03 -2.07 -7.72
CA GLY A 66 4.46 -1.84 -6.36
C GLY A 66 5.94 -1.54 -6.25
N GLN A 67 6.30 -0.83 -5.18
CA GLN A 67 7.64 -0.42 -4.83
C GLN A 67 7.90 -0.68 -3.36
N LEU A 68 9.10 -1.14 -3.06
CA LEU A 68 9.53 -1.39 -1.68
C LEU A 68 10.92 -0.78 -1.47
N ALA A 69 11.15 -0.24 -0.27
CA ALA A 69 12.44 0.27 0.13
C ALA A 69 12.66 0.05 1.63
N GLY A 70 13.82 -0.47 1.99
CA GLY A 70 14.21 -0.72 3.38
C GLY A 70 15.58 -1.39 3.46
N GLN A 71 16.06 -1.59 4.68
CA GLN A 71 17.35 -2.26 4.87
C GLN A 71 17.26 -3.78 4.63
N GLU A 72 16.05 -4.34 4.75
CA GLU A 72 15.85 -5.78 4.62
C GLU A 72 14.42 -6.12 4.20
N GLY A 73 14.29 -7.15 3.37
CA GLY A 73 13.02 -7.80 3.03
C GLY A 73 12.27 -7.18 1.86
N ALA A 74 12.83 -6.19 1.16
CA ALA A 74 12.25 -5.65 -0.06
C ALA A 74 12.36 -6.65 -1.21
N ALA A 75 13.51 -7.30 -1.37
CA ALA A 75 13.78 -8.28 -2.42
C ALA A 75 12.82 -9.48 -2.36
N LYS A 76 12.61 -10.04 -1.16
CA LYS A 76 11.68 -11.17 -0.98
C LYS A 76 10.23 -10.79 -1.35
N ARG A 77 9.81 -9.59 -0.99
CA ARG A 77 8.40 -9.17 -1.10
C ARG A 77 8.04 -8.64 -2.49
N VAL A 78 9.00 -8.15 -3.26
CA VAL A 78 8.74 -7.76 -4.65
C VAL A 78 8.30 -8.94 -5.50
N ASP A 79 8.78 -10.14 -5.22
CA ASP A 79 8.37 -11.35 -5.93
C ASP A 79 6.91 -11.73 -5.65
N VAL A 80 6.42 -11.48 -4.43
CA VAL A 80 4.99 -11.64 -4.11
C VAL A 80 4.14 -10.69 -4.98
N LEU A 81 4.55 -9.43 -5.08
CA LEU A 81 3.86 -8.44 -5.93
C LEU A 81 3.95 -8.78 -7.41
N ALA A 82 5.12 -9.25 -7.87
CA ALA A 82 5.30 -9.67 -9.26
C ALA A 82 4.40 -10.86 -9.62
N THR A 83 4.28 -11.83 -8.70
CA THR A 83 3.39 -12.98 -8.85
C THR A 83 1.92 -12.54 -8.86
N ALA A 84 1.53 -11.65 -7.94
CA ALA A 84 0.18 -11.10 -7.89
C ALA A 84 -0.20 -10.36 -9.18
N LEU A 85 0.70 -9.54 -9.72
CA LEU A 85 0.52 -8.86 -11.01
C LEU A 85 0.40 -9.84 -12.17
N HIS A 86 1.25 -10.87 -12.21
CA HIS A 86 1.20 -11.90 -13.24
C HIS A 86 -0.11 -12.67 -13.20
N ALA A 87 -0.62 -12.98 -12.00
CA ALA A 87 -1.90 -13.68 -11.81
C ALA A 87 -3.13 -12.77 -11.95
N GLY A 88 -2.96 -11.46 -12.14
CA GLY A 88 -4.06 -10.50 -12.29
C GLY A 88 -4.85 -10.27 -10.98
N LEU A 89 -4.20 -10.45 -9.83
CA LEU A 89 -4.85 -10.26 -8.53
C LEU A 89 -5.22 -8.79 -8.30
N THR A 90 -6.33 -8.58 -7.59
CA THR A 90 -6.72 -7.28 -7.04
C THR A 90 -6.00 -7.02 -5.70
N VAL A 91 -6.07 -5.78 -5.20
CA VAL A 91 -5.58 -5.46 -3.85
C VAL A 91 -6.34 -6.24 -2.77
N SER A 92 -7.61 -6.59 -3.00
CA SER A 92 -8.40 -7.42 -2.09
C SER A 92 -7.91 -8.86 -2.07
N ASP A 93 -7.62 -9.43 -3.24
CA ASP A 93 -7.05 -10.78 -3.34
C ASP A 93 -5.67 -10.83 -2.70
N LEU A 94 -4.83 -9.81 -2.94
CA LEU A 94 -3.52 -9.69 -2.33
C LEU A 94 -3.60 -9.60 -0.80
N ALA A 95 -4.58 -8.87 -0.25
CA ALA A 95 -4.80 -8.77 1.19
C ALA A 95 -5.24 -10.08 1.85
N ALA A 96 -5.83 -10.99 1.07
CA ALA A 96 -6.32 -12.29 1.52
C ALA A 96 -5.29 -13.42 1.43
N LEU A 97 -4.07 -13.14 0.92
CA LEU A 97 -3.04 -14.16 0.82
C LEU A 97 -2.58 -14.63 2.21
N ASP A 98 -2.34 -15.93 2.33
CA ASP A 98 -1.67 -16.54 3.47
C ASP A 98 -0.15 -16.57 3.21
N LEU A 99 0.58 -15.61 3.79
CA LEU A 99 2.03 -15.52 3.67
C LEU A 99 2.70 -16.11 4.89
N SER A 100 3.85 -16.76 4.67
CA SER A 100 4.61 -17.41 5.74
C SER A 100 5.03 -16.41 6.83
N TYR A 101 4.81 -16.80 8.08
CA TYR A 101 5.18 -16.03 9.25
C TYR A 101 6.13 -16.82 10.18
N ALA A 102 7.20 -16.14 10.57
CA ALA A 102 7.90 -16.42 11.82
C ALA A 102 8.64 -15.14 12.25
N PRO A 103 8.85 -14.90 13.56
CA PRO A 103 9.42 -13.65 14.07
C PRO A 103 10.72 -13.18 13.41
N PRO A 104 11.67 -14.06 13.01
CA PRO A 104 12.89 -13.66 12.31
C PRO A 104 12.68 -13.17 10.87
N PHE A 105 11.59 -13.55 10.21
CA PHE A 105 11.40 -13.36 8.77
C PHE A 105 10.32 -12.35 8.40
N ALA A 106 9.26 -12.25 9.20
CA ALA A 106 8.14 -11.35 8.94
C ALA A 106 7.46 -10.92 10.25
N PRO A 107 6.76 -9.77 10.29
CA PRO A 107 5.76 -9.51 11.32
C PRO A 107 4.52 -10.37 11.06
N VAL A 108 3.62 -10.50 12.06
CA VAL A 108 2.37 -11.28 11.95
C VAL A 108 1.54 -10.85 10.73
N TYR A 109 1.46 -9.55 10.50
CA TYR A 109 0.88 -8.99 9.28
C TYR A 109 2.01 -8.51 8.38
N ASP A 110 2.27 -9.23 7.29
CA ASP A 110 3.31 -8.85 6.34
C ASP A 110 3.06 -7.44 5.78
N PRO A 111 4.11 -6.61 5.63
CA PRO A 111 3.99 -5.26 5.05
C PRO A 111 3.19 -5.17 3.75
N VAL A 112 3.29 -6.18 2.89
CA VAL A 112 2.52 -6.24 1.64
C VAL A 112 1.04 -6.40 1.92
N LEU A 113 0.68 -7.29 2.87
CA LEU A 113 -0.73 -7.50 3.27
C LEU A 113 -1.30 -6.26 3.95
N VAL A 114 -0.52 -5.56 4.78
CA VAL A 114 -0.92 -4.29 5.41
C VAL A 114 -1.21 -3.22 4.35
N ALA A 115 -0.33 -3.11 3.35
CA ALA A 115 -0.52 -2.16 2.24
C ALA A 115 -1.76 -2.52 1.41
N ALA A 116 -1.95 -3.79 1.10
CA ALA A 116 -3.09 -4.29 0.34
C ALA A 116 -4.41 -4.08 1.08
N ALA A 117 -4.47 -4.40 2.36
CA ALA A 117 -5.65 -4.18 3.20
C ALA A 117 -6.00 -2.68 3.33
N LYS A 118 -4.99 -1.80 3.37
CA LYS A 118 -5.21 -0.35 3.34
C LYS A 118 -5.74 0.12 1.99
N ALA A 119 -5.19 -0.41 0.88
CA ALA A 119 -5.62 -0.10 -0.48
C ALA A 119 -7.04 -0.58 -0.79
N ALA A 120 -7.45 -1.73 -0.24
CA ALA A 120 -8.76 -2.32 -0.43
C ALA A 120 -9.89 -1.59 0.35
N ARG A 121 -9.54 -0.69 1.30
CA ARG A 121 -10.55 0.09 2.03
C ARG A 121 -11.13 1.15 1.09
N PRO A 122 -12.48 1.29 1.03
CA PRO A 122 -13.09 2.40 0.30
C PRO A 122 -12.46 3.72 0.77
N ALA A 123 -12.13 4.60 -0.18
CA ALA A 123 -11.73 5.95 0.17
C ALA A 123 -12.81 6.54 1.09
N ALA A 124 -12.45 6.96 2.30
CA ALA A 124 -13.39 7.64 3.17
C ALA A 124 -13.91 8.84 2.39
N THR A 125 -15.19 8.80 2.02
CA THR A 125 -15.86 9.95 1.43
C THR A 125 -15.76 11.07 2.47
N THR A 126 -14.91 12.06 2.23
CA THR A 126 -14.89 13.29 3.00
C THR A 126 -16.17 14.04 2.64
N ALA A 127 -17.30 13.59 3.21
CA ALA A 127 -18.49 14.37 3.25
C ALA A 127 -18.16 15.60 4.10
N LYS A 128 -17.95 16.75 3.41
CA LYS A 128 -17.89 18.05 4.06
C LYS A 128 -19.13 18.15 4.95
N PRO A 129 -19.01 18.35 6.28
CA PRO A 129 -20.18 18.49 7.12
C PRO A 129 -20.99 19.64 6.56
N ALA A 130 -22.27 19.36 6.24
CA ALA A 130 -23.23 20.37 5.83
C ALA A 130 -23.27 21.43 6.94
N ALA A 131 -23.06 22.69 6.57
CA ALA A 131 -23.15 23.82 7.48
C ALA A 131 -24.55 23.79 8.10
N ARG A 132 -24.62 23.69 9.44
CA ARG A 132 -25.89 23.83 10.18
C ARG A 132 -26.49 25.18 9.85
N PRO A 133 -27.77 25.24 9.45
CA PRO A 133 -28.41 26.53 9.27
C PRO A 133 -28.41 27.31 10.59
N ALA A 134 -28.01 28.57 10.51
CA ALA A 134 -28.05 29.47 11.66
C ALA A 134 -29.50 29.56 12.16
N VAL A 135 -29.72 29.24 13.43
CA VAL A 135 -31.01 29.49 14.11
C VAL A 135 -31.14 31.00 14.24
N SER A 136 -32.03 31.60 13.47
CA SER A 136 -32.46 32.97 13.62
C SER A 136 -33.26 33.11 14.91
N THR A 137 -32.68 33.71 15.94
CA THR A 137 -33.45 34.20 17.07
C THR A 137 -34.04 35.55 16.70
N ALA A 138 -35.23 35.53 16.10
CA ALA A 138 -36.04 36.70 15.91
C ALA A 138 -36.94 36.92 17.12
N GLY A 139 -36.80 38.12 17.74
CA GLY A 139 -37.88 38.89 18.26
C GLY A 139 -38.56 38.43 19.55
N GLY A 140 -38.23 39.07 20.65
CA GLY A 140 -39.16 39.25 21.79
C GLY A 140 -40.02 40.52 21.51
N PRO A 141 -41.27 40.48 21.88
CA PRO A 141 -42.20 41.59 21.79
C PRO A 141 -42.24 42.48 23.05
N PRO A 142 -43.10 43.50 23.05
CA PRO A 142 -42.93 44.80 23.66
C PRO A 142 -43.07 44.81 25.16
#